data_1b9952d9543c0b68d5e94a922921da81
#
_entry.id   1b9952d9543c0b68d5e94a922921da81
#
_cell.length_a   1.000
_cell.length_b   1.000
_cell.length_c   1.000
_cell.angle_alpha   90.00
_cell.angle_beta   90.00
_cell.angle_gamma   90.00
#
_symmetry.space_group_name_H-M   'P 1'
#
loop_
_entity.id
_entity.type
_entity.pdbx_description
1 polymer ?
#
loop_
_entity_poly.entity_id
_entity_poly.type
_entity_poly.pdbx_seq_one_letter_code
_entity_poly.pdbx_strand_id
1 'polypeptide(L)'
;MEPIRTAFNATASKYDAQRQWVIPEFDAFYGAAIRAVDWPGSRPEILDIGAGTGLLSALLLQRYPDASLTLLDISDQMLKVAHERFSGNQNVRYITGDYSTGDLGGPYDLVCSALSIHHLSHEDKRQLYWRIYDALNPGGVFVNADQAAGETPALDQEYMRWWDAFIRNGPLGTDEQAEILKRRASLDRSAKLSVQLKWLDDCGFVDIDVVYRNRTFVVITAGKR
;
A
#
# COMPACT_ATOMS: atom_id res chain seq x y z
N MET A 1 -4.48 -5.75 -14.80
CA MET A 1 -4.95 -4.72 -13.82
C MET A 1 -6.36 -4.15 -14.09
N GLU A 2 -6.98 -4.35 -15.26
CA GLU A 2 -8.31 -3.78 -15.61
C GLU A 2 -9.45 -4.05 -14.59
N PRO A 3 -9.64 -5.26 -14.05
CA PRO A 3 -10.68 -5.50 -13.03
C PRO A 3 -10.45 -4.68 -11.75
N ILE A 4 -9.19 -4.45 -11.38
CA ILE A 4 -8.81 -3.64 -10.22
C ILE A 4 -9.17 -2.17 -10.49
N ARG A 5 -8.78 -1.63 -11.65
CA ARG A 5 -9.12 -0.27 -12.05
C ARG A 5 -10.64 -0.02 -11.98
N THR A 6 -11.43 -0.90 -12.58
CA THR A 6 -12.88 -0.79 -12.58
C THR A 6 -13.48 -0.78 -11.16
N ALA A 7 -13.02 -1.68 -10.29
CA ALA A 7 -13.51 -1.78 -8.92
C ALA A 7 -13.16 -0.53 -8.09
N PHE A 8 -11.96 0.01 -8.22
CA PHE A 8 -11.54 1.19 -7.48
C PHE A 8 -12.14 2.48 -8.03
N ASN A 9 -12.31 2.61 -9.34
CA ASN A 9 -13.06 3.73 -9.91
C ASN A 9 -14.47 3.83 -9.34
N ALA A 10 -15.16 2.71 -9.16
CA ALA A 10 -16.52 2.68 -8.63
C ALA A 10 -16.64 3.05 -7.13
N THR A 11 -15.54 2.96 -6.37
CA THR A 11 -15.56 3.17 -4.91
C THR A 11 -14.82 4.42 -4.44
N ALA A 12 -14.19 5.17 -5.34
CA ALA A 12 -13.28 6.26 -4.99
C ALA A 12 -13.89 7.29 -4.02
N SER A 13 -15.12 7.73 -4.23
CA SER A 13 -15.78 8.73 -3.38
C SER A 13 -16.10 8.27 -1.95
N LYS A 14 -16.19 6.96 -1.70
CA LYS A 14 -16.50 6.38 -0.39
C LYS A 14 -15.28 5.78 0.30
N TYR A 15 -14.17 5.68 -0.42
CA TYR A 15 -13.02 4.89 -0.03
C TYR A 15 -12.49 5.24 1.37
N ASP A 16 -12.19 6.50 1.60
CA ASP A 16 -11.58 6.95 2.86
C ASP A 16 -12.52 6.77 4.07
N ALA A 17 -13.80 7.08 3.90
CA ALA A 17 -14.80 6.94 4.95
C ALA A 17 -14.97 5.48 5.41
N GLN A 18 -14.72 4.52 4.52
CA GLN A 18 -14.82 3.10 4.82
C GLN A 18 -13.57 2.52 5.48
N ARG A 19 -12.36 3.12 5.27
CA ARG A 19 -11.07 2.49 5.65
C ARG A 19 -10.97 2.11 7.11
N GLN A 20 -11.38 2.98 8.03
CA GLN A 20 -11.34 2.70 9.47
C GLN A 20 -12.22 1.52 9.89
N TRP A 21 -13.24 1.19 9.08
CA TRP A 21 -14.16 0.07 9.33
C TRP A 21 -13.79 -1.21 8.58
N VAL A 22 -12.78 -1.14 7.73
CA VAL A 22 -12.26 -2.26 6.94
C VAL A 22 -10.90 -2.70 7.45
N ILE A 23 -10.10 -1.76 7.97
CA ILE A 23 -8.74 -2.01 8.46
C ILE A 23 -8.77 -2.04 9.99
N PRO A 24 -8.63 -3.22 10.62
CA PRO A 24 -8.50 -3.30 12.07
C PRO A 24 -7.29 -2.53 12.57
N GLU A 25 -7.44 -1.81 13.69
CA GLU A 25 -6.38 -0.98 14.27
C GLU A 25 -5.79 0.03 13.27
N PHE A 26 -6.67 0.69 12.51
CA PHE A 26 -6.33 1.62 11.43
C PHE A 26 -5.18 2.58 11.78
N ASP A 27 -5.28 3.26 12.94
CA ASP A 27 -4.26 4.24 13.36
C ASP A 27 -2.91 3.58 13.69
N ALA A 28 -2.93 2.39 14.28
CA ALA A 28 -1.71 1.64 14.58
C ALA A 28 -1.03 1.15 13.31
N PHE A 29 -1.81 0.66 12.34
CA PHE A 29 -1.33 0.18 11.06
C PHE A 29 -0.65 1.29 10.24
N TYR A 30 -1.35 2.39 9.95
CA TYR A 30 -0.76 3.53 9.24
C TYR A 30 0.33 4.24 10.04
N GLY A 31 0.14 4.37 11.35
CA GLY A 31 1.15 4.93 12.24
C GLY A 31 2.46 4.13 12.23
N ALA A 32 2.40 2.79 12.12
CA ALA A 32 3.59 1.97 11.96
C ALA A 32 4.29 2.24 10.61
N ALA A 33 3.53 2.37 9.51
CA ALA A 33 4.10 2.70 8.21
C ALA A 33 4.83 4.06 8.22
N ILE A 34 4.22 5.07 8.84
CA ILE A 34 4.85 6.41 8.94
C ILE A 34 6.10 6.38 9.82
N ARG A 35 6.09 5.64 10.94
CA ARG A 35 7.27 5.53 11.82
C ARG A 35 8.40 4.73 11.21
N ALA A 36 8.09 3.78 10.32
CA ALA A 36 9.08 2.99 9.58
C ALA A 36 9.91 3.84 8.60
N VAL A 37 9.39 4.99 8.19
CA VAL A 37 10.14 5.95 7.39
C VAL A 37 11.08 6.73 8.31
N ASP A 38 12.37 6.45 8.20
CA ASP A 38 13.41 7.21 8.92
C ASP A 38 14.40 7.79 7.90
N TRP A 39 14.03 8.96 7.35
CA TRP A 39 14.84 9.69 6.38
C TRP A 39 15.49 10.91 7.05
N PRO A 40 16.81 11.09 6.95
CA PRO A 40 17.51 12.16 7.67
C PRO A 40 17.28 13.55 7.09
N GLY A 41 16.81 13.65 5.85
CA GLY A 41 16.55 14.92 5.16
C GLY A 41 15.13 15.43 5.40
N SER A 42 14.92 16.74 5.22
CA SER A 42 13.60 17.38 5.35
C SER A 42 12.75 17.32 4.07
N ARG A 43 13.36 16.99 2.92
CA ARG A 43 12.74 17.03 1.59
C ARG A 43 12.98 15.74 0.82
N PRO A 44 12.45 14.59 1.28
CA PRO A 44 12.60 13.36 0.54
C PRO A 44 11.81 13.38 -0.77
N GLU A 45 12.38 12.73 -1.80
CA GLU A 45 11.69 12.37 -3.03
C GLU A 45 10.94 11.04 -2.79
N ILE A 46 9.61 11.07 -2.80
CA ILE A 46 8.75 9.95 -2.41
C ILE A 46 7.92 9.46 -3.59
N LEU A 47 7.92 8.14 -3.83
CA LEU A 47 6.95 7.46 -4.69
C LEU A 47 5.94 6.70 -3.83
N ASP A 48 4.65 6.98 -4.01
CA ASP A 48 3.53 6.20 -3.46
C ASP A 48 2.92 5.32 -4.56
N ILE A 49 3.12 4.00 -4.44
CA ILE A 49 2.67 3.01 -5.43
C ILE A 49 1.27 2.49 -5.07
N GLY A 50 0.33 2.65 -6.00
CA GLY A 50 -1.07 2.39 -5.74
C GLY A 50 -1.62 3.38 -4.73
N ALA A 51 -1.28 4.66 -4.92
CA ALA A 51 -1.53 5.75 -3.99
C ALA A 51 -3.02 5.97 -3.68
N GLY A 52 -3.90 5.54 -4.57
CA GLY A 52 -5.35 5.68 -4.41
C GLY A 52 -5.76 7.14 -4.19
N THR A 53 -6.45 7.38 -3.09
CA THR A 53 -6.88 8.72 -2.67
C THR A 53 -5.76 9.56 -2.04
N GLY A 54 -4.53 9.05 -1.96
CA GLY A 54 -3.39 9.73 -1.33
C GLY A 54 -3.40 9.73 0.19
N LEU A 55 -4.08 8.78 0.82
CA LEU A 55 -4.21 8.73 2.28
C LEU A 55 -2.85 8.55 2.97
N LEU A 56 -2.03 7.58 2.53
CA LEU A 56 -0.68 7.37 3.07
C LEU A 56 0.21 8.59 2.80
N SER A 57 0.18 9.12 1.58
CA SER A 57 0.91 10.34 1.20
C SER A 57 0.55 11.55 2.08
N ALA A 58 -0.74 11.73 2.43
CA ALA A 58 -1.16 12.81 3.33
C ALA A 58 -0.57 12.68 4.74
N LEU A 59 -0.48 11.46 5.25
CA LEU A 59 0.16 11.19 6.54
C LEU A 59 1.68 11.39 6.48
N LEU A 60 2.33 11.04 5.36
CA LEU A 60 3.76 11.30 5.15
C LEU A 60 4.06 12.80 5.09
N LEU A 61 3.21 13.62 4.47
CA LEU A 61 3.37 15.08 4.45
C LEU A 61 3.26 15.71 5.83
N GLN A 62 2.57 15.11 6.79
CA GLN A 62 2.58 15.61 8.17
C GLN A 62 3.97 15.46 8.82
N ARG A 63 4.73 14.44 8.43
CA ARG A 63 6.10 14.20 8.92
C ARG A 63 7.15 14.96 8.10
N TYR A 64 6.96 15.03 6.77
CA TYR A 64 7.85 15.67 5.81
C TYR A 64 7.08 16.70 4.98
N PRO A 65 6.80 17.90 5.54
CA PRO A 65 5.93 18.89 4.87
C PRO A 65 6.46 19.41 3.53
N ASP A 66 7.78 19.36 3.34
CA ASP A 66 8.47 19.82 2.14
C ASP A 66 8.81 18.69 1.16
N ALA A 67 8.35 17.46 1.38
CA ALA A 67 8.62 16.32 0.50
C ALA A 67 8.07 16.56 -0.91
N SER A 68 8.77 16.01 -1.91
CA SER A 68 8.25 15.86 -3.27
C SER A 68 7.53 14.51 -3.38
N LEU A 69 6.26 14.52 -3.74
CA LEU A 69 5.46 13.30 -3.87
C LEU A 69 5.17 12.96 -5.32
N THR A 70 5.35 11.71 -5.69
CA THR A 70 4.82 11.11 -6.91
C THR A 70 3.78 10.07 -6.52
N LEU A 71 2.52 10.31 -6.86
CA LEU A 71 1.41 9.39 -6.65
C LEU A 71 1.16 8.62 -7.94
N LEU A 72 1.37 7.30 -7.90
CA LEU A 72 1.15 6.41 -9.04
C LEU A 72 -0.02 5.47 -8.73
N ASP A 73 -1.09 5.54 -9.53
CA ASP A 73 -2.22 4.64 -9.41
C ASP A 73 -2.83 4.32 -10.78
N ILE A 74 -3.45 3.16 -10.91
CA ILE A 74 -4.15 2.75 -12.14
C ILE A 74 -5.52 3.41 -12.27
N SER A 75 -6.11 3.83 -11.16
CA SER A 75 -7.45 4.44 -11.08
C SER A 75 -7.36 5.95 -11.17
N ASP A 76 -7.81 6.50 -12.29
CA ASP A 76 -7.94 7.95 -12.50
C ASP A 76 -8.93 8.61 -11.53
N GLN A 77 -10.00 7.89 -11.13
CA GLN A 77 -10.99 8.39 -10.17
C GLN A 77 -10.40 8.49 -8.75
N MET A 78 -9.54 7.53 -8.35
CA MET A 78 -8.81 7.62 -7.09
C MET A 78 -7.84 8.81 -7.10
N LEU A 79 -7.07 8.97 -8.17
CA LEU A 79 -6.14 10.10 -8.30
C LEU A 79 -6.86 11.45 -8.36
N LYS A 80 -8.10 11.50 -8.85
CA LYS A 80 -8.91 12.72 -8.78
C LYS A 80 -9.18 13.13 -7.33
N VAL A 81 -9.53 12.18 -6.45
CA VAL A 81 -9.70 12.45 -5.00
C VAL A 81 -8.37 12.90 -4.39
N ALA A 82 -7.26 12.26 -4.74
CA ALA A 82 -5.93 12.68 -4.30
C ALA A 82 -5.61 14.11 -4.76
N HIS A 83 -5.94 14.46 -5.99
CA HIS A 83 -5.74 15.82 -6.53
C HIS A 83 -6.53 16.87 -5.76
N GLU A 84 -7.77 16.56 -5.37
CA GLU A 84 -8.58 17.43 -4.51
C GLU A 84 -7.97 17.57 -3.12
N ARG A 85 -7.47 16.45 -2.53
CA ARG A 85 -6.79 16.42 -1.22
C ARG A 85 -5.56 17.32 -1.16
N PHE A 86 -4.73 17.30 -2.19
CA PHE A 86 -3.48 18.06 -2.25
C PHE A 86 -3.60 19.33 -3.08
N SER A 87 -4.81 19.85 -3.24
CA SER A 87 -5.07 21.07 -4.02
C SER A 87 -4.18 22.22 -3.55
N GLY A 88 -3.45 22.85 -4.49
CA GLY A 88 -2.51 23.92 -4.20
C GLY A 88 -1.11 23.49 -3.78
N ASN A 89 -0.84 22.23 -3.53
CA ASN A 89 0.50 21.73 -3.26
C ASN A 89 1.27 21.45 -4.57
N GLN A 90 2.26 22.30 -4.90
CA GLN A 90 3.05 22.20 -6.12
C GLN A 90 4.08 21.05 -6.11
N ASN A 91 4.32 20.44 -4.94
CA ASN A 91 5.29 19.35 -4.78
C ASN A 91 4.65 17.97 -4.99
N VAL A 92 3.40 17.90 -5.45
CA VAL A 92 2.69 16.64 -5.68
C VAL A 92 2.46 16.41 -7.17
N ARG A 93 2.97 15.31 -7.68
CA ARG A 93 2.82 14.86 -9.06
C ARG A 93 1.93 13.59 -9.10
N TYR A 94 1.10 13.48 -10.11
CA TYR A 94 0.18 12.35 -10.29
C TYR A 94 0.48 11.62 -11.60
N ILE A 95 0.53 10.30 -11.55
CA ILE A 95 0.76 9.44 -12.71
C ILE A 95 -0.35 8.38 -12.74
N THR A 96 -1.19 8.42 -13.76
CA THR A 96 -2.13 7.32 -14.02
C THR A 96 -1.40 6.23 -14.79
N GLY A 97 -1.22 5.05 -14.19
CA GLY A 97 -0.46 3.97 -14.82
C GLY A 97 -0.53 2.65 -14.07
N ASP A 98 -0.18 1.59 -14.78
CA ASP A 98 -0.06 0.24 -14.23
C ASP A 98 1.35 0.02 -13.68
N TYR A 99 1.50 0.09 -12.37
CA TYR A 99 2.79 -0.12 -11.71
C TYR A 99 3.29 -1.57 -11.77
N SER A 100 2.45 -2.53 -12.18
CA SER A 100 2.89 -3.92 -12.35
C SER A 100 3.85 -4.12 -13.52
N THR A 101 3.78 -3.24 -14.54
CA THR A 101 4.59 -3.35 -15.75
C THR A 101 5.25 -2.03 -16.16
N GLY A 102 4.75 -0.89 -15.68
CA GLY A 102 5.22 0.44 -16.06
C GLY A 102 6.56 0.81 -15.45
N ASP A 103 7.20 1.83 -16.01
CA ASP A 103 8.37 2.48 -15.43
C ASP A 103 7.94 3.22 -14.15
N LEU A 104 8.66 3.00 -13.05
CA LEU A 104 8.43 3.69 -11.79
C LEU A 104 9.07 5.08 -11.75
N GLY A 105 9.99 5.36 -12.66
CA GLY A 105 10.82 6.57 -12.64
C GLY A 105 11.85 6.51 -11.52
N GLY A 106 12.20 7.65 -10.99
CA GLY A 106 13.19 7.77 -9.90
C GLY A 106 14.44 8.54 -10.31
N PRO A 107 15.50 8.53 -9.48
CA PRO A 107 15.54 7.80 -8.22
C PRO A 107 14.74 8.47 -7.10
N TYR A 108 14.32 7.65 -6.10
CA TYR A 108 13.56 8.10 -4.92
C TYR A 108 14.31 7.81 -3.63
N ASP A 109 14.07 8.63 -2.61
CA ASP A 109 14.59 8.41 -1.26
C ASP A 109 13.68 7.44 -0.48
N LEU A 110 12.39 7.47 -0.82
CA LEU A 110 11.37 6.61 -0.23
C LEU A 110 10.44 6.09 -1.32
N VAL A 111 10.22 4.79 -1.33
CA VAL A 111 9.09 4.18 -2.03
C VAL A 111 8.15 3.59 -1.00
N CYS A 112 6.87 3.92 -1.08
CA CYS A 112 5.87 3.39 -0.18
C CYS A 112 4.66 2.85 -0.94
N SER A 113 3.91 1.99 -0.28
CA SER A 113 2.62 1.49 -0.76
C SER A 113 1.71 1.15 0.43
N ALA A 114 0.41 1.38 0.27
CA ALA A 114 -0.56 0.94 1.25
C ALA A 114 -1.74 0.22 0.59
N LEU A 115 -1.94 -1.05 0.96
CA LEU A 115 -3.09 -1.88 0.56
C LEU A 115 -3.31 -1.92 -0.95
N SER A 116 -2.22 -2.12 -1.70
CA SER A 116 -2.24 -2.14 -3.15
C SER A 116 -1.50 -3.34 -3.77
N ILE A 117 -0.29 -3.64 -3.31
CA ILE A 117 0.58 -4.67 -3.91
C ILE A 117 -0.05 -6.07 -3.79
N HIS A 118 -0.87 -6.33 -2.76
CA HIS A 118 -1.53 -7.64 -2.58
C HIS A 118 -2.44 -8.03 -3.75
N HIS A 119 -2.89 -7.10 -4.57
CA HIS A 119 -3.70 -7.39 -5.75
C HIS A 119 -2.93 -8.03 -6.91
N LEU A 120 -1.60 -7.87 -6.96
CA LEU A 120 -0.77 -8.42 -8.02
C LEU A 120 -0.65 -9.96 -7.94
N SER A 121 -0.34 -10.60 -9.08
CA SER A 121 0.13 -11.98 -9.06
C SER A 121 1.44 -12.10 -8.26
N HIS A 122 1.79 -13.32 -7.83
CA HIS A 122 3.04 -13.53 -7.09
C HIS A 122 4.28 -13.17 -7.94
N GLU A 123 4.23 -13.46 -9.24
CA GLU A 123 5.30 -13.10 -10.16
C GLU A 123 5.42 -11.59 -10.34
N ASP A 124 4.29 -10.89 -10.55
CA ASP A 124 4.29 -9.43 -10.69
C ASP A 124 4.78 -8.73 -9.41
N LYS A 125 4.43 -9.26 -8.21
CA LYS A 125 4.97 -8.77 -6.93
C LYS A 125 6.49 -8.87 -6.88
N ARG A 126 7.02 -10.04 -7.23
CA ARG A 126 8.45 -10.31 -7.24
C ARG A 126 9.18 -9.36 -8.20
N GLN A 127 8.66 -9.20 -9.40
CA GLN A 127 9.24 -8.27 -10.38
C GLN A 127 9.10 -6.80 -9.95
N LEU A 128 7.99 -6.43 -9.29
CA LEU A 128 7.82 -5.09 -8.73
C LEU A 128 8.88 -4.80 -7.66
N TYR A 129 9.21 -5.74 -6.78
CA TYR A 129 10.22 -5.52 -5.75
C TYR A 129 11.62 -5.26 -6.35
N TRP A 130 12.00 -5.93 -7.44
CA TRP A 130 13.21 -5.61 -8.20
C TRP A 130 13.18 -4.17 -8.72
N ARG A 131 12.08 -3.76 -9.35
CA ARG A 131 11.95 -2.39 -9.89
C ARG A 131 11.92 -1.32 -8.79
N ILE A 132 11.33 -1.61 -7.64
CA ILE A 132 11.38 -0.73 -6.47
C ILE A 132 12.82 -0.58 -5.99
N TYR A 133 13.56 -1.69 -5.91
CA TYR A 133 14.98 -1.65 -5.54
C TYR A 133 15.78 -0.76 -6.50
N ASP A 134 15.58 -0.92 -7.81
CA ASP A 134 16.27 -0.13 -8.82
C ASP A 134 15.91 1.36 -8.73
N ALA A 135 14.64 1.68 -8.47
CA ALA A 135 14.12 3.05 -8.38
C ALA A 135 14.54 3.80 -7.09
N LEU A 136 15.06 3.11 -6.08
CA LEU A 136 15.55 3.74 -4.85
C LEU A 136 16.97 4.29 -5.00
N ASN A 137 17.24 5.42 -4.36
CA ASN A 137 18.59 5.90 -4.08
C ASN A 137 19.35 4.94 -3.16
N PRO A 138 20.71 4.89 -3.20
CA PRO A 138 21.48 4.31 -2.12
C PRO A 138 21.10 4.94 -0.77
N GLY A 139 20.85 4.13 0.24
CA GLY A 139 20.31 4.57 1.52
C GLY A 139 18.79 4.78 1.54
N GLY A 140 18.11 4.61 0.41
CA GLY A 140 16.66 4.76 0.31
C GLY A 140 15.91 3.62 0.99
N VAL A 141 14.65 3.87 1.33
CA VAL A 141 13.80 2.95 2.11
C VAL A 141 12.53 2.59 1.34
N PHE A 142 12.16 1.32 1.37
CA PHE A 142 10.87 0.81 0.94
C PHE A 142 9.98 0.50 2.15
N VAL A 143 8.73 0.97 2.14
CA VAL A 143 7.72 0.67 3.17
C VAL A 143 6.46 0.13 2.49
N ASN A 144 6.05 -1.09 2.86
CA ASN A 144 4.84 -1.73 2.37
C ASN A 144 3.88 -2.03 3.53
N ALA A 145 2.82 -1.23 3.65
CA ALA A 145 1.73 -1.45 4.60
C ALA A 145 0.62 -2.23 3.89
N ASP A 146 0.59 -3.57 4.00
CA ASP A 146 -0.22 -4.39 3.13
C ASP A 146 -0.77 -5.65 3.82
N GLN A 147 -1.36 -6.52 3.02
CA GLN A 147 -1.90 -7.80 3.43
C GLN A 147 -0.92 -8.93 3.14
N ALA A 148 -0.79 -9.84 4.09
CA ALA A 148 -0.09 -11.11 3.93
C ALA A 148 -1.02 -12.28 4.21
N ALA A 149 -0.89 -13.36 3.43
CA ALA A 149 -1.58 -14.61 3.70
C ALA A 149 -1.01 -15.31 4.95
N GLY A 150 -1.82 -16.12 5.58
CA GLY A 150 -1.36 -16.99 6.66
C GLY A 150 -0.31 -17.99 6.18
N GLU A 151 0.68 -18.31 7.05
CA GLU A 151 1.77 -19.23 6.70
C GLU A 151 1.28 -20.66 6.39
N THR A 152 0.13 -21.03 6.94
CA THR A 152 -0.55 -22.30 6.65
C THR A 152 -1.99 -22.04 6.20
N PRO A 153 -2.64 -22.99 5.48
CA PRO A 153 -4.05 -22.83 5.12
C PRO A 153 -4.97 -22.63 6.33
N ALA A 154 -4.65 -23.25 7.46
CA ALA A 154 -5.44 -23.12 8.70
C ALA A 154 -5.35 -21.71 9.27
N LEU A 155 -4.14 -21.14 9.34
CA LEU A 155 -3.93 -19.74 9.79
C LEU A 155 -4.57 -18.75 8.83
N ASP A 156 -4.45 -18.97 7.53
CA ASP A 156 -5.06 -18.10 6.53
C ASP A 156 -6.58 -18.05 6.67
N GLN A 157 -7.23 -19.22 6.83
CA GLN A 157 -8.66 -19.30 7.08
C GLN A 157 -9.07 -18.64 8.40
N GLU A 158 -8.25 -18.75 9.45
CA GLU A 158 -8.50 -18.09 10.73
C GLU A 158 -8.45 -16.56 10.56
N TYR A 159 -7.44 -16.04 9.87
CA TYR A 159 -7.30 -14.60 9.62
C TYR A 159 -8.46 -14.03 8.80
N MET A 160 -8.89 -14.79 7.77
CA MET A 160 -10.03 -14.38 6.95
C MET A 160 -11.34 -14.39 7.76
N ARG A 161 -11.61 -15.41 8.60
CA ARG A 161 -12.80 -15.43 9.46
C ARG A 161 -12.80 -14.28 10.46
N TRP A 162 -11.65 -13.98 11.06
CA TRP A 162 -11.52 -12.87 11.98
C TRP A 162 -11.78 -11.51 11.31
N TRP A 163 -11.23 -11.32 10.10
CA TRP A 163 -11.43 -10.08 9.36
C TRP A 163 -12.88 -9.94 8.85
N ASP A 164 -13.50 -11.02 8.37
CA ASP A 164 -14.91 -11.06 8.02
C ASP A 164 -15.79 -10.64 9.22
N ALA A 165 -15.50 -11.17 10.40
CA ALA A 165 -16.24 -10.84 11.61
C ALA A 165 -16.04 -9.34 11.98
N PHE A 166 -14.82 -8.80 11.83
CA PHE A 166 -14.56 -7.37 12.06
C PHE A 166 -15.41 -6.48 11.14
N ILE A 167 -15.44 -6.76 9.83
CA ILE A 167 -16.23 -6.00 8.86
C ILE A 167 -17.73 -6.13 9.15
N ARG A 168 -18.22 -7.34 9.41
CA ARG A 168 -19.66 -7.61 9.65
C ARG A 168 -20.18 -7.00 10.96
N ASN A 169 -19.33 -6.86 11.96
CA ASN A 169 -19.67 -6.22 13.23
C ASN A 169 -19.45 -4.70 13.22
N GLY A 170 -18.92 -4.15 12.13
CA GLY A 170 -18.71 -2.71 11.95
C GLY A 170 -19.99 -1.97 11.60
N PRO A 171 -19.95 -0.63 11.55
CA PRO A 171 -21.14 0.23 11.35
C PRO A 171 -21.55 0.38 9.88
N LEU A 172 -20.83 -0.21 8.93
CA LEU A 172 -21.17 -0.15 7.51
C LEU A 172 -22.49 -0.89 7.23
N GLY A 173 -23.26 -0.41 6.26
CA GLY A 173 -24.48 -1.07 5.81
C GLY A 173 -24.22 -2.47 5.24
N THR A 174 -25.21 -3.36 5.33
CA THR A 174 -25.11 -4.77 4.86
C THR A 174 -24.66 -4.89 3.41
N ASP A 175 -25.16 -4.02 2.53
CA ASP A 175 -24.78 -4.02 1.12
C ASP A 175 -23.32 -3.59 0.91
N GLU A 176 -22.85 -2.57 1.64
CA GLU A 176 -21.45 -2.13 1.61
C GLU A 176 -20.50 -3.21 2.13
N GLN A 177 -20.88 -3.88 3.22
CA GLN A 177 -20.13 -5.01 3.76
C GLN A 177 -20.02 -6.14 2.73
N ALA A 178 -21.13 -6.48 2.07
CA ALA A 178 -21.16 -7.51 1.05
C ALA A 178 -20.28 -7.16 -0.16
N GLU A 179 -20.32 -5.91 -0.62
CA GLU A 179 -19.46 -5.42 -1.72
C GLU A 179 -17.97 -5.50 -1.35
N ILE A 180 -17.59 -5.09 -0.14
CA ILE A 180 -16.21 -5.15 0.34
C ILE A 180 -15.72 -6.59 0.38
N LEU A 181 -16.50 -7.50 0.98
CA LEU A 181 -16.15 -8.92 1.08
C LEU A 181 -16.05 -9.60 -0.29
N LYS A 182 -16.96 -9.28 -1.21
CA LYS A 182 -16.94 -9.76 -2.59
C LYS A 182 -15.70 -9.27 -3.35
N ARG A 183 -15.39 -7.97 -3.25
CA ARG A 183 -14.20 -7.38 -3.89
C ARG A 183 -12.93 -8.04 -3.38
N ARG A 184 -12.76 -8.19 -2.06
CA ARG A 184 -11.65 -8.92 -1.46
C ARG A 184 -11.51 -10.33 -2.03
N ALA A 185 -12.58 -11.12 -2.00
CA ALA A 185 -12.56 -12.50 -2.48
C ALA A 185 -12.20 -12.64 -3.96
N SER A 186 -12.49 -11.62 -4.77
CA SER A 186 -12.26 -11.65 -6.22
C SER A 186 -10.92 -11.05 -6.65
N LEU A 187 -10.38 -10.07 -5.92
CA LEU A 187 -9.22 -9.28 -6.35
C LEU A 187 -7.96 -9.51 -5.52
N ASP A 188 -8.08 -9.94 -4.24
CA ASP A 188 -6.92 -10.09 -3.39
C ASP A 188 -6.16 -11.38 -3.71
N ARG A 189 -4.84 -11.29 -3.79
CA ARG A 189 -3.89 -12.37 -4.08
C ARG A 189 -2.71 -12.30 -3.10
N SER A 190 -3.02 -12.23 -1.81
CA SER A 190 -2.00 -12.09 -0.78
C SER A 190 -0.99 -13.24 -0.82
N ALA A 191 0.30 -12.89 -0.73
CA ALA A 191 1.37 -13.86 -0.57
C ALA A 191 1.69 -14.04 0.91
N LYS A 192 2.25 -15.20 1.29
CA LYS A 192 2.73 -15.43 2.67
C LYS A 192 3.78 -14.39 3.04
N LEU A 193 3.79 -13.99 4.30
CA LEU A 193 4.76 -13.02 4.79
C LEU A 193 6.20 -13.52 4.58
N SER A 194 6.49 -14.77 4.95
CA SER A 194 7.81 -15.39 4.76
C SER A 194 8.29 -15.36 3.32
N VAL A 195 7.36 -15.52 2.37
CA VAL A 195 7.68 -15.49 0.93
C VAL A 195 7.97 -14.06 0.47
N GLN A 196 7.23 -13.06 0.96
CA GLN A 196 7.47 -11.65 0.62
C GLN A 196 8.83 -11.18 1.16
N LEU A 197 9.18 -11.53 2.40
CA LEU A 197 10.48 -11.20 2.99
C LEU A 197 11.62 -11.82 2.19
N LYS A 198 11.46 -13.10 1.76
CA LYS A 198 12.44 -13.74 0.90
C LYS A 198 12.60 -13.04 -0.45
N TRP A 199 11.52 -12.60 -1.09
CA TRP A 199 11.62 -11.87 -2.35
C TRP A 199 12.37 -10.54 -2.21
N LEU A 200 12.18 -9.82 -1.09
CA LEU A 200 12.93 -8.60 -0.80
C LEU A 200 14.42 -8.90 -0.60
N ASP A 201 14.76 -9.94 0.14
CA ASP A 201 16.16 -10.40 0.33
C ASP A 201 16.79 -10.80 -1.01
N ASP A 202 16.08 -11.56 -1.85
CA ASP A 202 16.52 -11.96 -3.19
C ASP A 202 16.79 -10.73 -4.09
N CYS A 203 16.10 -9.59 -3.90
CA CYS A 203 16.34 -8.33 -4.61
C CYS A 203 17.57 -7.55 -4.09
N GLY A 204 18.17 -7.95 -2.97
CA GLY A 204 19.31 -7.27 -2.37
C GLY A 204 18.96 -6.19 -1.36
N PHE A 205 17.70 -6.10 -0.94
CA PHE A 205 17.32 -5.26 0.20
C PHE A 205 17.99 -5.73 1.47
N VAL A 206 18.29 -4.78 2.35
CA VAL A 206 18.88 -5.00 3.67
C VAL A 206 17.96 -4.44 4.75
N ASP A 207 18.25 -4.77 6.01
CA ASP A 207 17.52 -4.29 7.17
C ASP A 207 15.99 -4.51 7.02
N ILE A 208 15.65 -5.68 6.46
CA ILE A 208 14.25 -6.08 6.22
C ILE A 208 13.62 -6.41 7.56
N ASP A 209 12.56 -5.67 7.92
CA ASP A 209 11.85 -5.85 9.19
C ASP A 209 10.33 -5.82 9.01
N VAL A 210 9.61 -6.41 9.97
CA VAL A 210 8.16 -6.40 10.07
C VAL A 210 7.78 -5.57 11.30
N VAL A 211 7.62 -4.28 11.09
CA VAL A 211 7.42 -3.29 12.17
C VAL A 211 5.98 -3.25 12.73
N TYR A 212 5.06 -3.92 12.05
CA TYR A 212 3.69 -4.13 12.52
C TYR A 212 3.13 -5.44 11.95
N ARG A 213 2.39 -6.16 12.80
CA ARG A 213 1.62 -7.32 12.36
C ARG A 213 0.38 -7.49 13.22
N ASN A 214 -0.78 -7.52 12.56
CA ASN A 214 -2.04 -7.97 13.13
C ASN A 214 -2.70 -8.92 12.12
N ARG A 215 -2.43 -10.23 12.30
CA ARG A 215 -2.86 -11.32 11.39
C ARG A 215 -2.44 -11.06 9.94
N THR A 216 -3.42 -10.75 9.06
CA THR A 216 -3.17 -10.47 7.64
C THR A 216 -2.58 -9.07 7.40
N PHE A 217 -2.77 -8.12 8.30
CA PHE A 217 -2.24 -6.75 8.14
C PHE A 217 -0.81 -6.67 8.64
N VAL A 218 0.09 -6.28 7.77
CA VAL A 218 1.53 -6.19 8.05
C VAL A 218 2.11 -4.88 7.53
N VAL A 219 3.13 -4.38 8.19
CA VAL A 219 3.99 -3.31 7.67
C VAL A 219 5.41 -3.85 7.59
N ILE A 220 5.91 -3.91 6.36
CA ILE A 220 7.29 -4.33 6.06
C ILE A 220 8.10 -3.09 5.72
N THR A 221 9.32 -3.01 6.22
CA THR A 221 10.32 -2.02 5.80
C THR A 221 11.57 -2.73 5.28
N ALA A 222 12.25 -2.12 4.31
CA ALA A 222 13.48 -2.65 3.73
C ALA A 222 14.34 -1.51 3.18
N GLY A 223 15.66 -1.57 3.40
CA GLY A 223 16.61 -0.56 2.96
C GLY A 223 17.39 -0.97 1.70
N LYS A 224 17.84 0.02 0.92
CA LYS A 224 18.83 -0.16 -0.16
C LYS A 224 20.19 0.36 0.32
N ARG A 225 21.24 -0.45 0.17
CA ARG A 225 22.63 0.00 0.42
C ARG A 225 23.18 0.84 -0.70
#